data_2c1b6e67e28c76c9f9d7412b727548b9
#
_entry.id   2c1b6e67e28c76c9f9d7412b727548b9
#
_cell.length_a   1.000
_cell.length_b   1.000
_cell.length_c   1.000
_cell.angle_alpha   90.00
_cell.angle_beta   90.00
_cell.angle_gamma   90.00
#
_symmetry.space_group_name_H-M   'P 1'
#
loop_
_entity.id
_entity.type
_entity.pdbx_description
1 polymer ?
#
loop_
_entity_poly.entity_id
_entity_poly.type
_entity_poly.pdbx_seq_one_letter_code
_entity_poly.pdbx_strand_id
1 'polypeptide(L)'
;PLDKPIRVVSAAQGFEFFDGDTLVATSAPSGFLPPPPDAPTPDQALNGRSHFPPEEAHAFPSCFVCGPHRKVGDGLRLFTGPADGFDGVADVWVPAPEFAGDDGRVRPEILWAALDCPGAFAVGFGDNPMVLARIAGNLHALPTAGDRLVVAGWHHFHDGRKHGAGTAIYTGDGQLIAQSEQLWIELKKA
;
A
#
# COMPACT_ATOMS: atom_id res chain seq x y z
N PRO A 1 3.10 0.50 20.81
CA PRO A 1 2.37 1.61 21.42
C PRO A 1 2.50 2.86 20.56
N LEU A 2 1.40 3.56 20.36
CA LEU A 2 1.39 4.89 19.76
C LEU A 2 2.00 5.88 20.79
N ASP A 3 2.51 7.01 20.30
CA ASP A 3 3.07 8.09 21.14
C ASP A 3 4.36 7.78 21.91
N LYS A 4 5.11 6.78 21.46
CA LYS A 4 6.49 6.58 21.90
C LYS A 4 7.49 7.23 20.94
N PRO A 5 8.52 7.92 21.45
CA PRO A 5 9.59 8.42 20.60
C PRO A 5 10.37 7.23 19.99
N ILE A 6 10.56 7.27 18.70
CA ILE A 6 11.46 6.34 17.97
C ILE A 6 12.79 7.06 17.76
N ARG A 7 13.88 6.44 18.21
CA ARG A 7 15.22 6.95 17.94
C ARG A 7 15.65 6.56 16.53
N VAL A 8 16.04 7.55 15.73
CA VAL A 8 16.52 7.36 14.37
C VAL A 8 18.03 7.59 14.35
N VAL A 9 18.77 6.65 13.77
CA VAL A 9 20.23 6.69 13.67
C VAL A 9 20.63 6.56 12.22
N SER A 10 21.54 7.43 11.75
CA SER A 10 22.13 7.27 10.42
C SER A 10 23.01 6.04 10.36
N ALA A 11 22.81 5.19 9.35
CA ALA A 11 23.63 4.03 9.03
C ALA A 11 24.47 4.31 7.77
N ALA A 12 25.37 3.41 7.42
CA ALA A 12 26.21 3.53 6.23
C ALA A 12 25.40 3.66 4.93
N GLN A 13 24.19 3.06 4.89
CA GLN A 13 23.23 3.20 3.80
C GLN A 13 21.82 3.34 4.43
N GLY A 14 21.33 4.58 4.57
CA GLY A 14 19.98 4.84 5.09
C GLY A 14 19.92 5.06 6.59
N PHE A 15 18.92 4.49 7.26
CA PHE A 15 18.62 4.76 8.66
C PHE A 15 18.21 3.49 9.41
N GLU A 16 18.48 3.48 10.71
CA GLU A 16 18.02 2.49 11.68
C GLU A 16 17.04 3.14 12.66
N PHE A 17 15.96 2.43 12.98
CA PHE A 17 14.87 2.91 13.83
C PHE A 17 14.77 2.03 15.06
N PHE A 18 14.79 2.64 16.27
CA PHE A 18 14.81 1.94 17.54
C PHE A 18 13.63 2.35 18.46
N ASP A 19 12.97 1.35 19.06
CA ASP A 19 12.13 1.52 20.25
C ASP A 19 12.98 1.17 21.48
N GLY A 20 13.43 2.19 22.21
CA GLY A 20 14.47 2.04 23.24
C GLY A 20 15.76 1.50 22.62
N ASP A 21 16.20 0.31 23.05
CA ASP A 21 17.40 -0.38 22.52
C ASP A 21 17.05 -1.44 21.46
N THR A 22 15.77 -1.65 21.16
CA THR A 22 15.33 -2.66 20.20
C THR A 22 15.31 -2.05 18.80
N LEU A 23 16.09 -2.61 17.87
CA LEU A 23 15.99 -2.30 16.44
C LEU A 23 14.65 -2.80 15.91
N VAL A 24 13.80 -1.88 15.42
CA VAL A 24 12.46 -2.22 14.92
C VAL A 24 12.34 -2.11 13.40
N ALA A 25 13.17 -1.29 12.75
CA ALA A 25 13.20 -1.16 11.30
C ALA A 25 14.53 -0.61 10.80
N THR A 26 14.81 -0.85 9.54
CA THR A 26 15.91 -0.22 8.79
C THR A 26 15.39 0.33 7.47
N SER A 27 16.05 1.36 6.95
CA SER A 27 15.84 1.83 5.59
C SER A 27 17.17 1.92 4.84
N ALA A 28 17.11 1.68 3.54
CA ALA A 28 18.26 1.86 2.64
C ALA A 28 17.74 2.21 1.24
N PRO A 29 18.56 2.86 0.38
CA PRO A 29 18.22 3.00 -1.03
C PRO A 29 17.93 1.63 -1.63
N SER A 30 16.82 1.50 -2.36
CA SER A 30 16.52 0.29 -3.12
C SER A 30 17.18 0.37 -4.50
N GLY A 31 17.49 -0.80 -5.08
CA GLY A 31 17.94 -0.89 -6.46
C GLY A 31 16.78 -0.67 -7.45
N PHE A 32 17.04 -0.99 -8.71
CA PHE A 32 16.01 -0.99 -9.75
C PHE A 32 14.86 -1.96 -9.39
N LEU A 33 13.63 -1.49 -9.53
CA LEU A 33 12.43 -2.33 -9.42
C LEU A 33 12.01 -2.78 -10.82
N PRO A 34 11.47 -4.02 -10.96
CA PRO A 34 10.93 -4.46 -12.24
C PRO A 34 9.77 -3.57 -12.67
N PRO A 35 9.51 -3.42 -13.98
CA PRO A 35 8.35 -2.67 -14.43
C PRO A 35 7.07 -3.36 -13.92
N PRO A 36 6.08 -2.58 -13.43
CA PRO A 36 4.79 -3.14 -13.03
C PRO A 36 4.00 -3.61 -14.27
N PRO A 37 2.94 -4.42 -14.08
CA PRO A 37 1.97 -4.71 -15.13
C PRO A 37 1.35 -3.44 -15.72
N ASP A 38 0.73 -3.57 -16.90
CA ASP A 38 -0.12 -2.52 -17.45
C ASP A 38 -1.24 -2.17 -16.45
N ALA A 39 -1.57 -0.88 -16.36
CA ALA A 39 -2.60 -0.39 -15.46
C ALA A 39 -3.96 -1.02 -15.77
N PRO A 40 -4.70 -1.53 -14.76
CA PRO A 40 -6.12 -1.79 -14.99
C PRO A 40 -6.85 -0.50 -15.31
N THR A 41 -7.88 -0.59 -16.16
CA THR A 41 -8.72 0.56 -16.46
C THR A 41 -9.47 1.05 -15.22
N PRO A 42 -9.90 2.32 -15.16
CA PRO A 42 -10.72 2.79 -14.05
C PRO A 42 -12.01 1.98 -13.82
N ASP A 43 -12.60 1.40 -14.86
CA ASP A 43 -13.79 0.57 -14.74
C ASP A 43 -13.46 -0.80 -14.12
N GLN A 44 -12.33 -1.42 -14.52
CA GLN A 44 -11.82 -2.63 -13.85
C GLN A 44 -11.48 -2.37 -12.38
N ALA A 45 -10.88 -1.23 -12.06
CA ALA A 45 -10.58 -0.84 -10.69
C ALA A 45 -11.84 -0.62 -9.85
N LEU A 46 -12.89 0.00 -10.40
CA LEU A 46 -14.20 0.11 -9.74
C LEU A 46 -14.87 -1.25 -9.54
N ASN A 47 -14.74 -2.17 -10.52
CA ASN A 47 -15.17 -3.54 -10.35
C ASN A 47 -14.42 -4.20 -9.19
N GLY A 48 -13.09 -4.06 -9.11
CA GLY A 48 -12.28 -4.55 -8.00
C GLY A 48 -12.77 -4.01 -6.64
N ARG A 49 -13.05 -2.72 -6.54
CA ARG A 49 -13.61 -2.11 -5.33
C ARG A 49 -14.91 -2.80 -4.87
N SER A 50 -15.76 -3.23 -5.79
CA SER A 50 -17.02 -3.90 -5.46
C SER A 50 -16.83 -5.31 -4.85
N HIS A 51 -15.65 -5.89 -5.01
CA HIS A 51 -15.26 -7.20 -4.47
C HIS A 51 -14.39 -7.09 -3.20
N PHE A 52 -14.22 -5.89 -2.64
CA PHE A 52 -13.54 -5.72 -1.36
C PHE A 52 -14.28 -6.49 -0.26
N PRO A 53 -13.56 -7.18 0.66
CA PRO A 53 -14.20 -7.94 1.73
C PRO A 53 -15.16 -7.08 2.56
N PRO A 54 -16.28 -7.65 3.06
CA PRO A 54 -17.19 -6.94 3.93
C PRO A 54 -16.48 -6.56 5.25
N GLU A 55 -17.00 -5.53 5.91
CA GLU A 55 -16.40 -4.95 7.12
C GLU A 55 -16.13 -5.98 8.21
N GLU A 56 -17.04 -6.93 8.39
CA GLU A 56 -16.96 -7.98 9.41
C GLU A 56 -15.82 -8.97 9.16
N ALA A 57 -15.38 -9.09 7.91
CA ALA A 57 -14.26 -9.95 7.51
C ALA A 57 -12.91 -9.23 7.52
N HIS A 58 -12.90 -7.92 7.82
CA HIS A 58 -11.66 -7.13 7.78
C HIS A 58 -10.89 -7.22 9.10
N ALA A 59 -9.70 -7.85 9.10
CA ALA A 59 -8.89 -8.07 10.30
C ALA A 59 -8.46 -6.77 11.02
N PHE A 60 -8.35 -5.64 10.30
CA PHE A 60 -7.94 -4.34 10.82
C PHE A 60 -8.89 -3.21 10.36
N PRO A 61 -10.15 -3.16 10.85
CA PRO A 61 -11.16 -2.24 10.32
C PRO A 61 -10.84 -0.76 10.55
N SER A 62 -9.88 -0.44 11.42
CA SER A 62 -9.38 0.92 11.67
C SER A 62 -8.06 1.24 10.95
N CYS A 63 -7.60 0.39 10.03
CA CYS A 63 -6.38 0.65 9.24
C CYS A 63 -6.47 1.99 8.53
N PHE A 64 -5.39 2.77 8.53
CA PHE A 64 -5.34 4.08 7.86
C PHE A 64 -5.55 3.97 6.35
N VAL A 65 -5.05 2.90 5.73
CA VAL A 65 -5.13 2.69 4.27
C VAL A 65 -6.46 2.09 3.86
N CYS A 66 -6.82 0.91 4.39
CA CYS A 66 -7.94 0.08 3.90
C CYS A 66 -9.08 -0.07 4.92
N GLY A 67 -9.01 0.62 6.07
CA GLY A 67 -9.99 0.44 7.15
C GLY A 67 -11.37 1.03 6.81
N PRO A 68 -12.44 0.22 6.79
CA PRO A 68 -13.80 0.68 6.52
C PRO A 68 -14.33 1.65 7.60
N HIS A 69 -13.83 1.58 8.84
CA HIS A 69 -14.20 2.50 9.93
C HIS A 69 -13.62 3.91 9.77
N ARG A 70 -12.65 4.13 8.88
CA ARG A 70 -12.11 5.47 8.62
C ARG A 70 -13.07 6.33 7.84
N LYS A 71 -13.16 7.61 8.21
CA LYS A 71 -13.93 8.62 7.46
C LYS A 71 -13.10 9.13 6.28
N VAL A 72 -13.80 9.76 5.33
CA VAL A 72 -13.12 10.54 4.27
C VAL A 72 -12.29 11.63 4.93
N GLY A 73 -11.03 11.80 4.45
CA GLY A 73 -10.07 12.75 5.03
C GLY A 73 -9.32 12.27 6.28
N ASP A 74 -9.81 11.19 6.95
CA ASP A 74 -9.16 10.56 8.11
C ASP A 74 -8.35 9.30 7.72
N GLY A 75 -8.71 8.65 6.62
CA GLY A 75 -7.99 7.51 6.06
C GLY A 75 -8.12 7.46 4.55
N LEU A 76 -7.26 6.68 3.90
CA LEU A 76 -7.18 6.63 2.43
C LEU A 76 -8.40 5.93 1.83
N ARG A 77 -9.01 4.99 2.55
CA ARG A 77 -10.20 4.23 2.13
C ARG A 77 -9.99 3.51 0.79
N LEU A 78 -8.81 2.93 0.63
CA LEU A 78 -8.45 2.06 -0.48
C LEU A 78 -9.04 0.67 -0.24
N PHE A 79 -10.01 0.30 -1.03
CA PHE A 79 -10.79 -0.93 -0.92
C PHE A 79 -10.50 -1.84 -2.12
N THR A 80 -9.24 -2.26 -2.25
CA THR A 80 -8.78 -3.07 -3.37
C THR A 80 -9.29 -4.50 -3.27
N GLY A 81 -10.02 -4.95 -4.28
CA GLY A 81 -10.48 -6.32 -4.44
C GLY A 81 -10.15 -6.88 -5.81
N PRO A 82 -10.41 -8.19 -6.05
CA PRO A 82 -10.19 -8.83 -7.34
C PRO A 82 -10.86 -8.05 -8.47
N ALA A 83 -10.12 -7.72 -9.53
CA ALA A 83 -10.60 -6.90 -10.64
C ALA A 83 -10.70 -7.74 -11.92
N ASP A 84 -11.87 -7.75 -12.57
CA ASP A 84 -12.07 -8.50 -13.80
C ASP A 84 -11.12 -8.05 -14.91
N GLY A 85 -10.43 -9.00 -15.53
CA GLY A 85 -9.48 -8.73 -16.61
C GLY A 85 -8.14 -8.17 -16.17
N PHE A 86 -7.86 -8.15 -14.85
CA PHE A 86 -6.56 -7.86 -14.27
C PHE A 86 -6.17 -9.00 -13.32
N ASP A 87 -4.95 -9.52 -13.45
CA ASP A 87 -4.45 -10.59 -12.56
C ASP A 87 -3.98 -10.00 -11.23
N GLY A 88 -4.96 -9.60 -10.41
CA GLY A 88 -4.70 -8.95 -9.13
C GLY A 88 -5.91 -8.24 -8.54
N VAL A 89 -5.64 -7.31 -7.66
CA VAL A 89 -6.64 -6.47 -6.99
C VAL A 89 -6.50 -5.02 -7.41
N ALA A 90 -7.60 -4.28 -7.46
CA ALA A 90 -7.54 -2.86 -7.78
C ALA A 90 -8.66 -2.05 -7.10
N ASP A 91 -8.44 -0.74 -7.03
CA ASP A 91 -9.44 0.27 -6.62
C ASP A 91 -9.19 1.59 -7.35
N VAL A 92 -10.22 2.41 -7.48
CA VAL A 92 -10.11 3.82 -7.84
C VAL A 92 -9.94 4.65 -6.57
N TRP A 93 -8.89 5.45 -6.53
CA TRP A 93 -8.59 6.33 -5.39
C TRP A 93 -8.61 7.80 -5.80
N VAL A 94 -9.32 8.61 -5.01
CA VAL A 94 -9.32 10.07 -5.13
C VAL A 94 -8.77 10.61 -3.81
N PRO A 95 -7.49 11.03 -3.78
CA PRO A 95 -6.88 11.57 -2.57
C PRO A 95 -7.63 12.81 -2.07
N ALA A 96 -8.03 12.81 -0.79
CA ALA A 96 -8.68 13.96 -0.17
C ALA A 96 -7.68 15.13 0.01
N PRO A 97 -8.17 16.39 0.01
CA PRO A 97 -7.32 17.57 0.17
C PRO A 97 -6.45 17.55 1.43
N GLU A 98 -6.89 16.90 2.49
CA GLU A 98 -6.19 16.76 3.77
C GLU A 98 -4.86 15.99 3.64
N PHE A 99 -4.69 15.25 2.56
CA PHE A 99 -3.48 14.49 2.25
C PHE A 99 -2.48 15.26 1.39
N ALA A 100 -2.82 16.47 0.96
CA ALA A 100 -1.94 17.32 0.19
C ALA A 100 -1.02 18.19 1.06
N GLY A 101 0.10 18.61 0.48
CA GLY A 101 0.91 19.70 0.97
C GLY A 101 0.35 21.06 0.54
N ASP A 102 1.07 22.14 0.91
CA ASP A 102 0.69 23.52 0.57
C ASP A 102 0.66 23.79 -0.96
N ASP A 103 1.35 22.97 -1.73
CA ASP A 103 1.36 23.00 -3.20
C ASP A 103 0.17 22.26 -3.86
N GLY A 104 -0.74 21.71 -3.05
CA GLY A 104 -1.89 20.92 -3.51
C GLY A 104 -1.55 19.50 -3.97
N ARG A 105 -0.28 19.08 -3.91
CA ARG A 105 0.15 17.74 -4.30
C ARG A 105 0.04 16.78 -3.13
N VAL A 106 -0.30 15.53 -3.44
CA VAL A 106 -0.33 14.46 -2.43
C VAL A 106 1.08 14.27 -1.86
N ARG A 107 1.18 14.32 -0.53
CA ARG A 107 2.47 14.17 0.16
C ARG A 107 3.09 12.79 -0.09
N PRO A 108 4.42 12.69 -0.22
CA PRO A 108 5.12 11.44 -0.50
C PRO A 108 4.78 10.29 0.46
N GLU A 109 4.69 10.58 1.76
CA GLU A 109 4.35 9.57 2.78
C GLU A 109 2.93 8.99 2.62
N ILE A 110 2.02 9.74 2.03
CA ILE A 110 0.66 9.28 1.71
C ILE A 110 0.69 8.31 0.51
N LEU A 111 1.52 8.55 -0.49
CA LEU A 111 1.71 7.62 -1.60
C LEU A 111 2.37 6.32 -1.11
N TRP A 112 3.35 6.41 -0.21
CA TRP A 112 3.94 5.23 0.44
C TRP A 112 2.89 4.42 1.20
N ALA A 113 2.00 5.09 1.95
CA ALA A 113 0.90 4.42 2.62
C ALA A 113 -0.08 3.77 1.63
N ALA A 114 -0.40 4.45 0.53
CA ALA A 114 -1.32 3.91 -0.50
C ALA A 114 -0.76 2.67 -1.21
N LEU A 115 0.55 2.52 -1.28
CA LEU A 115 1.20 1.31 -1.83
C LEU A 115 1.16 0.11 -0.87
N ASP A 116 0.86 0.27 0.42
CA ASP A 116 0.98 -0.78 1.45
C ASP A 116 -0.08 -1.89 1.28
N CYS A 117 -1.30 -1.64 1.71
CA CYS A 117 -2.37 -2.65 1.82
C CYS A 117 -2.79 -3.37 0.53
N PRO A 118 -2.74 -2.75 -0.68
CA PRO A 118 -3.10 -3.47 -1.90
C PRO A 118 -2.28 -4.75 -2.11
N GLY A 119 -1.01 -4.76 -1.68
CA GLY A 119 -0.17 -5.95 -1.73
C GLY A 119 -0.67 -7.07 -0.80
N ALA A 120 -1.15 -6.74 0.39
CA ALA A 120 -1.74 -7.72 1.30
C ALA A 120 -2.98 -8.38 0.69
N PHE A 121 -3.88 -7.60 0.11
CA PHE A 121 -5.08 -8.12 -0.53
C PHE A 121 -4.76 -8.97 -1.76
N ALA A 122 -3.73 -8.61 -2.53
CA ALA A 122 -3.27 -9.39 -3.68
C ALA A 122 -2.75 -10.79 -3.28
N VAL A 123 -2.31 -10.99 -2.04
CA VAL A 123 -1.79 -12.26 -1.54
C VAL A 123 -2.73 -12.97 -0.56
N GLY A 124 -4.00 -12.57 -0.49
CA GLY A 124 -5.03 -13.30 0.27
C GLY A 124 -5.09 -12.94 1.76
N PHE A 125 -4.88 -11.67 2.11
CA PHE A 125 -4.92 -11.18 3.50
C PHE A 125 -6.17 -11.58 4.30
N GLY A 126 -7.33 -11.72 3.65
CA GLY A 126 -8.59 -12.06 4.31
C GLY A 126 -8.59 -13.43 5.02
N ASP A 127 -7.84 -14.39 4.49
CA ASP A 127 -7.79 -15.76 5.01
C ASP A 127 -6.76 -15.95 6.12
N ASN A 128 -5.65 -15.20 6.07
CA ASN A 128 -4.55 -15.30 7.03
C ASN A 128 -4.04 -13.90 7.42
N PRO A 129 -4.12 -13.53 8.71
CA PRO A 129 -3.51 -12.28 9.17
C PRO A 129 -2.01 -12.26 8.87
N MET A 130 -1.55 -11.19 8.25
CA MET A 130 -0.14 -11.01 7.90
C MET A 130 0.32 -9.58 8.15
N VAL A 131 1.63 -9.40 8.20
CA VAL A 131 2.27 -8.10 8.39
C VAL A 131 3.26 -7.83 7.28
N LEU A 132 3.39 -6.56 6.91
CA LEU A 132 4.40 -6.11 5.96
C LEU A 132 5.78 -6.20 6.65
N ALA A 133 6.67 -7.02 6.09
CA ALA A 133 8.03 -7.20 6.58
C ALA A 133 9.05 -6.35 5.80
N ARG A 134 8.79 -6.09 4.52
CA ARG A 134 9.64 -5.26 3.68
C ARG A 134 8.80 -4.60 2.59
N ILE A 135 9.12 -3.33 2.31
CA ILE A 135 8.65 -2.61 1.13
C ILE A 135 9.84 -1.89 0.49
N ALA A 136 9.96 -1.99 -0.82
CA ALA A 136 10.87 -1.18 -1.61
C ALA A 136 10.06 -0.48 -2.69
N GLY A 137 10.19 0.83 -2.84
CA GLY A 137 9.33 1.58 -3.75
C GLY A 137 10.02 2.74 -4.43
N ASN A 138 9.43 3.19 -5.53
CA ASN A 138 9.80 4.38 -6.26
C ASN A 138 8.57 5.28 -6.45
N LEU A 139 8.73 6.57 -6.16
CA LEU A 139 7.77 7.61 -6.50
C LEU A 139 8.28 8.34 -7.75
N HIS A 140 7.53 8.28 -8.84
CA HIS A 140 7.90 8.90 -10.13
C HIS A 140 7.28 10.28 -10.29
N ALA A 141 6.11 10.51 -9.67
CA ALA A 141 5.41 11.78 -9.68
C ALA A 141 4.59 11.98 -8.39
N LEU A 142 4.23 13.22 -8.11
CA LEU A 142 3.29 13.57 -7.05
C LEU A 142 1.99 14.05 -7.71
N PRO A 143 0.87 13.29 -7.63
CA PRO A 143 -0.41 13.69 -8.17
C PRO A 143 -1.02 14.82 -7.33
N THR A 144 -1.98 15.53 -7.90
CA THR A 144 -2.76 16.53 -7.18
C THR A 144 -3.87 15.87 -6.35
N ALA A 145 -4.18 16.40 -5.18
CA ALA A 145 -5.37 15.96 -4.44
C ALA A 145 -6.63 16.20 -5.29
N GLY A 146 -7.51 15.19 -5.32
CA GLY A 146 -8.68 15.20 -6.19
C GLY A 146 -8.49 14.52 -7.54
N ASP A 147 -7.24 14.20 -7.96
CA ASP A 147 -7.00 13.41 -9.15
C ASP A 147 -7.61 11.99 -8.99
N ARG A 148 -8.18 11.49 -10.07
CA ARG A 148 -8.71 10.12 -10.11
C ARG A 148 -7.58 9.17 -10.47
N LEU A 149 -7.10 8.42 -9.47
CA LEU A 149 -6.00 7.48 -9.60
C LEU A 149 -6.52 6.04 -9.59
N VAL A 150 -5.74 5.13 -10.16
CA VAL A 150 -5.94 3.69 -10.06
C VAL A 150 -4.82 3.11 -9.19
N VAL A 151 -5.21 2.36 -8.16
CA VAL A 151 -4.27 1.65 -7.27
C VAL A 151 -4.47 0.16 -7.49
N ALA A 152 -3.37 -0.54 -7.76
CA ALA A 152 -3.39 -1.98 -8.05
C ALA A 152 -2.35 -2.73 -7.23
N GLY A 153 -2.63 -4.02 -6.98
CA GLY A 153 -1.71 -4.96 -6.36
C GLY A 153 -1.80 -6.32 -7.03
N TRP A 154 -0.67 -7.04 -7.11
CA TRP A 154 -0.58 -8.35 -7.72
C TRP A 154 0.35 -9.28 -6.95
N HIS A 155 0.11 -10.57 -7.08
CA HIS A 155 0.91 -11.60 -6.44
C HIS A 155 2.18 -11.90 -7.26
N HIS A 156 3.29 -12.16 -6.56
CA HIS A 156 4.55 -12.61 -7.17
C HIS A 156 4.88 -14.06 -6.84
N PHE A 157 4.91 -14.40 -5.55
CA PHE A 157 5.27 -15.74 -5.08
C PHE A 157 4.70 -16.02 -3.70
N HIS A 158 4.63 -17.33 -3.39
CA HIS A 158 4.33 -17.85 -2.06
C HIS A 158 5.40 -18.90 -1.67
N ASP A 159 6.01 -18.71 -0.49
CA ASP A 159 6.98 -19.65 0.08
C ASP A 159 6.75 -19.78 1.60
N GLY A 160 6.06 -20.84 2.01
CA GLY A 160 5.65 -21.05 3.38
C GLY A 160 4.77 -19.93 3.92
N ARG A 161 5.26 -19.14 4.90
CA ARG A 161 4.55 -17.97 5.42
C ARG A 161 4.91 -16.65 4.72
N LYS A 162 5.73 -16.71 3.69
CA LYS A 162 6.21 -15.54 2.95
C LYS A 162 5.44 -15.38 1.66
N HIS A 163 4.96 -14.18 1.41
CA HIS A 163 4.25 -13.82 0.19
C HIS A 163 4.91 -12.60 -0.43
N GLY A 164 5.26 -12.70 -1.70
CA GLY A 164 5.73 -11.58 -2.50
C GLY A 164 4.57 -10.90 -3.20
N ALA A 165 4.52 -9.58 -3.17
CA ALA A 165 3.53 -8.78 -3.88
C ALA A 165 4.19 -7.59 -4.56
N GLY A 166 3.61 -7.13 -5.66
CA GLY A 166 3.85 -5.83 -6.24
C GLY A 166 2.65 -4.93 -6.09
N THR A 167 2.86 -3.62 -5.99
CA THR A 167 1.78 -2.63 -6.01
C THR A 167 2.16 -1.43 -6.85
N ALA A 168 1.18 -0.76 -7.44
CA ALA A 168 1.40 0.47 -8.16
C ALA A 168 0.22 1.43 -8.08
N ILE A 169 0.52 2.71 -8.31
CA ILE A 169 -0.44 3.80 -8.45
C ILE A 169 -0.27 4.36 -9.85
N TYR A 170 -1.37 4.52 -10.56
CA TYR A 170 -1.42 5.05 -11.92
C TYR A 170 -2.38 6.24 -11.98
N THR A 171 -2.20 7.10 -12.96
CA THR A 171 -3.24 8.04 -13.39
C THR A 171 -4.42 7.29 -14.01
N GLY A 172 -5.55 7.96 -14.18
CA GLY A 172 -6.72 7.35 -14.84
C GLY A 172 -6.51 6.99 -16.32
N ASP A 173 -5.46 7.52 -16.96
CA ASP A 173 -5.03 7.20 -18.33
C ASP A 173 -3.84 6.20 -18.37
N GLY A 174 -3.47 5.62 -17.22
CA GLY A 174 -2.52 4.52 -17.12
C GLY A 174 -1.05 4.92 -16.96
N GLN A 175 -0.72 6.20 -16.73
CA GLN A 175 0.67 6.60 -16.45
C GLN A 175 1.08 6.19 -15.03
N LEU A 176 2.27 5.61 -14.89
CA LEU A 176 2.80 5.18 -13.60
C LEU A 176 3.18 6.39 -12.72
N ILE A 177 2.59 6.46 -11.54
CA ILE A 177 2.87 7.48 -10.50
C ILE A 177 3.86 6.94 -9.46
N ALA A 178 3.63 5.71 -8.99
CA ALA A 178 4.46 5.08 -7.97
C ALA A 178 4.32 3.56 -8.05
N GLN A 179 5.35 2.85 -7.56
CA GLN A 179 5.31 1.38 -7.49
C GLN A 179 6.07 0.88 -6.28
N SER A 180 5.76 -0.35 -5.84
CA SER A 180 6.55 -1.04 -4.82
C SER A 180 6.60 -2.55 -5.02
N GLU A 181 7.67 -3.14 -4.45
CA GLU A 181 7.86 -4.56 -4.24
C GLU A 181 7.79 -4.85 -2.75
N GLN A 182 7.07 -5.89 -2.36
CA GLN A 182 6.71 -6.15 -0.97
C GLN A 182 6.97 -7.59 -0.57
N LEU A 183 7.30 -7.78 0.71
CA LEU A 183 7.31 -9.07 1.38
C LEU A 183 6.34 -9.03 2.56
N TRP A 184 5.33 -9.87 2.50
CA TRP A 184 4.34 -10.09 3.55
C TRP A 184 4.62 -11.39 4.29
N ILE A 185 4.40 -11.42 5.60
CA ILE A 185 4.62 -12.59 6.45
C ILE A 185 3.34 -12.91 7.22
N GLU A 186 2.83 -14.13 7.03
CA GLU A 186 1.72 -14.64 7.85
C GLU A 186 2.11 -14.72 9.32
N LEU A 187 1.22 -14.26 10.18
CA LEU A 187 1.39 -14.42 11.63
C LEU A 187 1.25 -15.90 12.00
N LYS A 188 2.04 -16.34 12.98
CA LYS A 188 1.88 -17.68 13.53
C LYS A 188 0.51 -17.78 14.20
N LYS A 189 -0.25 -18.81 13.88
CA LYS A 189 -1.43 -19.17 14.68
C LYS A 189 -0.94 -19.49 16.09
N ALA A 190 -1.53 -18.85 17.10
CA ALA A 190 -1.24 -19.10 18.50
C ALA A 190 -1.72 -20.51 18.90
#